data_032d3d0e5aa37363d8f0eb009ef237b3
#
_entry.id   032d3d0e5aa37363d8f0eb009ef237b3
#
_cell.length_a   1.000
_cell.length_b   1.000
_cell.length_c   1.000
_cell.angle_alpha   90.00
_cell.angle_beta   90.00
_cell.angle_gamma   90.00
#
_symmetry.space_group_name_H-M   'P 1'
#
loop_
_entity.id
_entity.type
_entity.pdbx_description
1 polymer ?
#
loop_
_entity_poly.entity_id
_entity_poly.type
_entity_poly.pdbx_seq_one_letter_code
_entity_poly.pdbx_strand_id
1 'polypeptide(L)'
;MQTIEIRNIGPLRETGIVPVSQVMLLIGEQSTGKSTFMKILCFCCWLEKQVMIGGDSIVSKYTHYYRFWNELKKFHHFNDDFLSDSSCIKYDGYAIQIEMRGKKSNAKIVRKPKFAEIKHNLKISFLPSERNLLSSIQNIENLYRSKDVDMLFNYILEWGEARSQFNVAHPLDLVFVEKMKYHYDEKYGDVLTLADGHSKIKPYYASSGVQSALPIQVLATYLAGEVGTSAKISPVEYLKQLNLLTDSKIDVKVLSAVLSEMLRSEDTSKPIKINKIPASLENVLNSILNRSSYRSFHMFIEELEQNLFPKAQFELVKMLVGLLKKMEQKPTGYTSTVFLTTHSPYVLTALNVMMLASIAYEKSPDKVRDIGLEDYVLPKEAYSAYCIKNGRFENIVDEEYGFIKGDFLDSVSELVDNYTFELNSLIYGNAEG
;
A
#
# COMPACT_ATOMS: atom_id res chain seq x y z
N MET A 1 -1.58 1.96 18.79
CA MET A 1 -0.80 2.41 17.62
C MET A 1 0.10 1.27 17.21
N GLN A 2 0.21 0.98 15.92
CA GLN A 2 1.14 -0.04 15.43
C GLN A 2 2.56 0.54 15.36
N THR A 3 3.59 -0.29 15.60
CA THR A 3 4.98 0.13 15.47
C THR A 3 5.83 -0.97 14.83
N ILE A 4 6.93 -0.58 14.20
CA ILE A 4 7.91 -1.52 13.65
C ILE A 4 9.34 -1.04 13.94
N GLU A 5 10.23 -1.99 14.22
CA GLU A 5 11.68 -1.78 14.37
C GLU A 5 12.41 -2.79 13.50
N ILE A 6 13.32 -2.34 12.64
CA ILE A 6 14.12 -3.20 11.77
C ILE A 6 15.60 -2.87 11.98
N ARG A 7 16.42 -3.93 12.13
CA ARG A 7 17.88 -3.80 12.25
C ARG A 7 18.60 -4.81 11.35
N ASN A 8 19.64 -4.35 10.66
CA ASN A 8 20.57 -5.16 9.87
C ASN A 8 19.88 -6.10 8.87
N ILE A 9 18.99 -5.55 8.03
CA ILE A 9 18.31 -6.27 6.94
C ILE A 9 18.55 -5.53 5.62
N GLY A 10 19.26 -6.18 4.69
CA GLY A 10 19.64 -5.57 3.43
C GLY A 10 20.37 -4.24 3.67
N PRO A 11 19.96 -3.14 3.03
CA PRO A 11 20.58 -1.84 3.22
C PRO A 11 20.21 -1.17 4.56
N LEU A 12 19.20 -1.66 5.28
CA LEU A 12 18.75 -1.09 6.56
C LEU A 12 19.66 -1.52 7.70
N ARG A 13 20.28 -0.57 8.37
CA ARG A 13 21.08 -0.78 9.58
C ARG A 13 20.24 -0.69 10.85
N GLU A 14 19.47 0.39 10.96
CA GLU A 14 18.64 0.64 12.13
C GLU A 14 17.54 1.66 11.81
N THR A 15 16.28 1.31 12.07
CA THR A 15 15.16 2.23 11.87
C THR A 15 14.75 2.96 13.14
N GLY A 16 15.17 2.45 14.33
CA GLY A 16 14.50 2.81 15.57
C GLY A 16 13.06 2.25 15.60
N ILE A 17 12.29 2.67 16.59
CA ILE A 17 10.86 2.34 16.68
C ILE A 17 10.09 3.34 15.82
N VAL A 18 9.52 2.85 14.74
CA VAL A 18 8.76 3.65 13.78
C VAL A 18 7.27 3.44 13.99
N PRO A 19 6.51 4.47 14.40
CA PRO A 19 5.06 4.40 14.49
C PRO A 19 4.41 4.38 13.11
N VAL A 20 3.35 3.59 12.95
CA VAL A 20 2.54 3.54 11.73
C VAL A 20 1.50 4.65 11.77
N SER A 21 1.68 5.67 10.95
CA SER A 21 0.76 6.82 10.79
C SER A 21 -0.16 6.64 9.59
N GLN A 22 -1.19 7.49 9.46
CA GLN A 22 -2.13 7.44 8.32
C GLN A 22 -1.45 7.73 6.99
N VAL A 23 -0.53 8.68 6.99
CA VAL A 23 0.32 9.02 5.84
C VAL A 23 1.77 8.89 6.28
N MET A 24 2.48 7.93 5.71
CA MET A 24 3.90 7.74 5.96
C MET A 24 4.70 7.98 4.70
N LEU A 25 5.64 8.92 4.75
CA LEU A 25 6.57 9.22 3.67
C LEU A 25 7.96 8.68 3.99
N LEU A 26 8.55 7.95 3.06
CA LEU A 26 9.96 7.56 3.09
C LEU A 26 10.69 8.19 1.92
N ILE A 27 11.71 8.97 2.21
CA ILE A 27 12.54 9.63 1.21
C ILE A 27 14.02 9.27 1.42
N GLY A 28 14.84 9.45 0.42
CA GLY A 28 16.26 9.17 0.45
C GLY A 28 16.78 8.73 -0.90
N GLU A 29 18.09 8.61 -1.03
CA GLU A 29 18.76 8.18 -2.24
C GLU A 29 18.34 6.77 -2.67
N GLN A 30 18.67 6.40 -3.89
CA GLN A 30 18.45 5.04 -4.40
C GLN A 30 19.17 4.00 -3.54
N SER A 31 18.60 2.82 -3.41
CA SER A 31 19.17 1.69 -2.67
C SER A 31 19.39 1.90 -1.17
N THR A 32 18.83 2.94 -0.54
CA THR A 32 18.95 3.21 0.90
C THR A 32 18.07 2.30 1.78
N GLY A 33 17.10 1.58 1.21
CA GLY A 33 16.26 0.63 1.94
C GLY A 33 14.78 1.03 2.07
N LYS A 34 14.31 2.06 1.38
CA LYS A 34 12.89 2.48 1.36
C LYS A 34 11.95 1.32 1.04
N SER A 35 12.17 0.66 -0.11
CA SER A 35 11.38 -0.51 -0.52
C SER A 35 11.54 -1.69 0.42
N THR A 36 12.74 -1.91 0.97
CA THR A 36 12.98 -2.97 1.96
C THR A 36 12.12 -2.78 3.20
N PHE A 37 12.06 -1.56 3.74
CA PHE A 37 11.23 -1.24 4.89
C PHE A 37 9.73 -1.47 4.58
N MET A 38 9.24 -0.91 3.47
CA MET A 38 7.83 -1.04 3.08
C MET A 38 7.41 -2.50 2.88
N LYS A 39 8.25 -3.29 2.24
CA LYS A 39 8.01 -4.71 1.99
C LYS A 39 7.93 -5.51 3.30
N ILE A 40 8.82 -5.25 4.25
CA ILE A 40 8.79 -5.92 5.57
C ILE A 40 7.54 -5.49 6.35
N LEU A 41 7.21 -4.20 6.39
CA LEU A 41 6.00 -3.72 7.08
C LEU A 41 4.73 -4.30 6.46
N CYS A 42 4.63 -4.30 5.12
CA CYS A 42 3.52 -4.90 4.39
C CYS A 42 3.34 -6.37 4.76
N PHE A 43 4.44 -7.15 4.81
CA PHE A 43 4.40 -8.55 5.19
C PHE A 43 3.97 -8.75 6.65
N CYS A 44 4.44 -7.93 7.59
CA CYS A 44 4.01 -7.99 8.99
C CYS A 44 2.52 -7.71 9.15
N CYS A 45 1.99 -6.68 8.47
CA CYS A 45 0.56 -6.36 8.45
C CYS A 45 -0.26 -7.51 7.83
N TRP A 46 0.24 -8.10 6.74
CA TRP A 46 -0.39 -9.24 6.10
C TRP A 46 -0.41 -10.47 7.04
N LEU A 47 0.70 -10.77 7.70
CA LEU A 47 0.77 -11.89 8.63
C LEU A 47 -0.16 -11.69 9.84
N GLU A 48 -0.26 -10.46 10.37
CA GLU A 48 -1.24 -10.13 11.41
C GLU A 48 -2.66 -10.45 10.94
N LYS A 49 -3.05 -10.01 9.73
CA LYS A 49 -4.33 -10.37 9.12
C LYS A 49 -4.52 -11.89 9.06
N GLN A 50 -3.50 -12.65 8.62
CA GLN A 50 -3.59 -14.11 8.52
C GLN A 50 -3.78 -14.76 9.91
N VAL A 51 -3.06 -14.30 10.93
CA VAL A 51 -3.23 -14.81 12.32
C VAL A 51 -4.62 -14.48 12.84
N MET A 52 -5.17 -13.33 12.52
CA MET A 52 -6.54 -12.97 12.91
C MET A 52 -7.59 -13.89 12.25
N ILE A 53 -7.35 -14.37 11.05
CA ILE A 53 -8.25 -15.28 10.31
C ILE A 53 -8.08 -16.71 10.80
N GLY A 54 -6.86 -17.24 10.82
CA GLY A 54 -6.55 -18.66 11.02
C GLY A 54 -6.07 -19.02 12.42
N GLY A 55 -5.90 -18.05 13.31
CA GLY A 55 -5.60 -18.29 14.72
C GLY A 55 -4.30 -19.04 14.96
N ASP A 56 -4.34 -20.04 15.86
CA ASP A 56 -3.16 -20.80 16.30
C ASP A 56 -2.51 -21.63 15.19
N SER A 57 -3.25 -22.05 14.18
CA SER A 57 -2.70 -22.77 13.04
C SER A 57 -1.70 -21.93 12.25
N ILE A 58 -2.02 -20.65 12.03
CA ILE A 58 -1.12 -19.71 11.35
C ILE A 58 0.07 -19.35 12.24
N VAL A 59 -0.13 -19.12 13.54
CA VAL A 59 0.98 -18.88 14.47
C VAL A 59 1.94 -20.06 14.44
N SER A 60 1.44 -21.30 14.58
CA SER A 60 2.27 -22.52 14.52
C SER A 60 3.01 -22.63 13.18
N LYS A 61 2.32 -22.32 12.05
CA LYS A 61 2.93 -22.35 10.72
C LYS A 61 4.16 -21.45 10.62
N TYR A 62 4.08 -20.21 11.07
CA TYR A 62 5.14 -19.21 10.88
C TYR A 62 6.20 -19.19 11.99
N THR A 63 5.99 -19.90 13.10
CA THR A 63 6.96 -20.04 14.19
C THR A 63 7.90 -21.23 14.03
N HIS A 64 7.81 -22.02 12.93
CA HIS A 64 8.65 -23.19 12.69
C HIS A 64 9.31 -23.15 11.31
N TYR A 65 10.41 -23.87 11.15
CA TYR A 65 11.11 -24.12 9.87
C TYR A 65 11.50 -22.86 9.11
N TYR A 66 11.78 -21.75 9.78
CA TYR A 66 12.14 -20.46 9.18
C TYR A 66 11.11 -19.94 8.18
N ARG A 67 9.85 -20.36 8.28
CA ARG A 67 8.80 -20.03 7.30
C ARG A 67 8.54 -18.54 7.21
N PHE A 68 8.62 -17.80 8.31
CA PHE A 68 8.46 -16.34 8.28
C PHE A 68 9.42 -15.71 7.25
N TRP A 69 10.72 -16.01 7.35
CA TRP A 69 11.71 -15.45 6.46
C TRP A 69 11.59 -16.00 5.03
N ASN A 70 11.35 -17.29 4.89
CA ASN A 70 11.21 -17.93 3.57
C ASN A 70 10.03 -17.36 2.79
N GLU A 71 8.89 -17.12 3.42
CA GLU A 71 7.73 -16.52 2.78
C GLU A 71 7.96 -15.04 2.47
N LEU A 72 8.58 -14.28 3.38
CA LEU A 72 8.94 -12.88 3.13
C LEU A 72 9.87 -12.75 1.92
N LYS A 73 10.92 -13.59 1.83
CA LYS A 73 11.82 -13.62 0.67
C LYS A 73 11.09 -13.94 -0.62
N LYS A 74 10.29 -14.99 -0.60
CA LYS A 74 9.55 -15.46 -1.77
C LYS A 74 8.58 -14.41 -2.29
N PHE A 75 7.81 -13.80 -1.39
CA PHE A 75 6.77 -12.84 -1.78
C PHE A 75 7.36 -11.51 -2.27
N HIS A 76 8.43 -11.03 -1.66
CA HIS A 76 9.04 -9.74 -1.97
C HIS A 76 10.39 -9.82 -2.71
N HIS A 77 10.78 -11.02 -3.14
CA HIS A 77 12.01 -11.27 -3.90
C HIS A 77 13.28 -10.79 -3.16
N PHE A 78 13.38 -11.07 -1.84
CA PHE A 78 14.60 -10.77 -1.10
C PHE A 78 15.67 -11.83 -1.29
N ASN A 79 16.93 -11.39 -1.39
CA ASN A 79 18.08 -12.30 -1.42
C ASN A 79 18.41 -12.83 -0.02
N ASP A 80 19.04 -14.01 0.04
CA ASP A 80 19.53 -14.63 1.28
C ASP A 80 20.59 -13.78 1.99
N ASP A 81 21.33 -12.95 1.24
CA ASP A 81 22.37 -12.06 1.77
C ASP A 81 21.81 -10.83 2.51
N PHE A 82 20.49 -10.62 2.45
CA PHE A 82 19.80 -9.57 3.18
C PHE A 82 19.79 -9.81 4.69
N LEU A 83 20.02 -11.06 5.14
CA LEU A 83 20.05 -11.42 6.55
C LEU A 83 21.45 -11.72 7.07
N SER A 84 21.70 -11.26 8.28
CA SER A 84 22.85 -11.60 9.13
C SER A 84 22.37 -12.17 10.47
N ASP A 85 23.32 -12.63 11.29
CA ASP A 85 22.99 -13.11 12.64
C ASP A 85 22.53 -11.98 13.57
N SER A 86 22.83 -10.73 13.22
CA SER A 86 22.39 -9.53 13.94
C SER A 86 21.07 -8.94 13.42
N SER A 87 20.48 -9.53 12.38
CA SER A 87 19.22 -9.05 11.83
C SER A 87 18.08 -9.17 12.83
N CYS A 88 17.21 -8.16 12.88
CA CYS A 88 16.06 -8.13 13.77
C CYS A 88 14.87 -7.43 13.13
N ILE A 89 13.69 -8.02 13.29
CA ILE A 89 12.40 -7.38 13.05
C ILE A 89 11.61 -7.46 14.35
N LYS A 90 11.06 -6.34 14.82
CA LYS A 90 10.04 -6.30 15.84
C LYS A 90 8.85 -5.53 15.29
N TYR A 91 7.70 -6.13 15.31
CA TYR A 91 6.44 -5.52 14.92
C TYR A 91 5.43 -5.64 16.05
N ASP A 92 4.85 -4.52 16.42
CA ASP A 92 3.78 -4.43 17.41
C ASP A 92 2.51 -3.97 16.71
N GLY A 93 1.69 -4.94 16.30
CA GLY A 93 0.44 -4.71 15.56
C GLY A 93 -0.75 -4.42 16.47
N TYR A 94 -1.95 -4.42 15.91
CA TYR A 94 -3.19 -4.31 16.68
C TYR A 94 -3.45 -5.56 17.53
N ALA A 95 -3.25 -6.74 16.94
CA ALA A 95 -3.66 -8.02 17.51
C ALA A 95 -2.49 -8.92 17.92
N ILE A 96 -1.33 -8.74 17.33
CA ILE A 96 -0.15 -9.58 17.56
C ILE A 96 1.12 -8.76 17.72
N GLN A 97 2.13 -9.41 18.31
CA GLN A 97 3.51 -8.98 18.28
C GLN A 97 4.34 -10.01 17.52
N ILE A 98 5.24 -9.56 16.67
CA ILE A 98 6.17 -10.39 15.92
C ILE A 98 7.59 -9.99 16.31
N GLU A 99 8.42 -10.97 16.65
CA GLU A 99 9.85 -10.80 16.84
C GLU A 99 10.60 -11.86 16.04
N MET A 100 11.50 -11.43 15.16
CA MET A 100 12.45 -12.30 14.45
C MET A 100 13.86 -11.80 14.70
N ARG A 101 14.78 -12.69 15.05
CA ARG A 101 16.18 -12.38 15.33
C ARG A 101 17.11 -13.36 14.63
N GLY A 102 18.06 -12.83 13.84
CA GLY A 102 19.11 -13.61 13.20
C GLY A 102 18.65 -14.45 12.00
N LYS A 103 19.63 -14.82 11.17
CA LYS A 103 19.41 -15.55 9.91
C LYS A 103 18.84 -16.96 10.11
N LYS A 104 19.18 -17.61 11.23
CA LYS A 104 18.82 -19.01 11.52
C LYS A 104 17.88 -19.12 12.72
N SER A 105 16.93 -18.21 12.86
CA SER A 105 15.95 -18.29 13.94
C SER A 105 14.52 -18.35 13.41
N ASN A 106 13.65 -18.94 14.20
CA ASN A 106 12.22 -18.88 13.95
C ASN A 106 11.65 -17.57 14.49
N ALA A 107 10.63 -17.05 13.84
CA ALA A 107 9.91 -15.90 14.36
C ALA A 107 9.13 -16.29 15.62
N LYS A 108 9.07 -15.37 16.58
CA LYS A 108 8.18 -15.45 17.74
C LYS A 108 6.96 -14.60 17.43
N ILE A 109 5.78 -15.20 17.51
CA ILE A 109 4.49 -14.51 17.28
C ILE A 109 3.65 -14.68 18.54
N VAL A 110 3.26 -13.56 19.14
CA VAL A 110 2.49 -13.54 20.40
C VAL A 110 1.19 -12.78 20.15
N ARG A 111 0.06 -13.35 20.53
CA ARG A 111 -1.24 -12.66 20.53
C ARG A 111 -1.31 -11.70 21.69
N LYS A 112 -1.86 -10.53 21.43
CA LYS A 112 -2.11 -9.53 22.49
C LYS A 112 -3.28 -9.94 23.39
N PRO A 113 -3.33 -9.43 24.64
CA PRO A 113 -4.53 -9.49 25.44
C PRO A 113 -5.73 -8.96 24.63
N LYS A 114 -6.90 -9.60 24.82
CA LYS A 114 -8.13 -9.25 24.07
C LYS A 114 -8.09 -9.54 22.55
N PHE A 115 -7.18 -10.40 22.10
CA PHE A 115 -7.09 -10.82 20.67
C PHE A 115 -8.46 -11.20 20.10
N ALA A 116 -9.28 -11.93 20.85
CA ALA A 116 -10.62 -12.37 20.40
C ALA A 116 -11.62 -11.22 20.23
N GLU A 117 -11.40 -10.08 20.88
CA GLU A 117 -12.26 -8.89 20.79
C GLU A 117 -11.93 -8.02 19.58
N ILE A 118 -10.73 -8.19 19.01
CA ILE A 118 -10.25 -7.38 17.89
C ILE A 118 -10.89 -7.86 16.59
N LYS A 119 -11.73 -7.01 16.00
CA LYS A 119 -12.44 -7.29 14.74
C LYS A 119 -11.86 -6.49 13.58
N HIS A 120 -10.54 -6.53 13.42
CA HIS A 120 -9.85 -5.79 12.37
C HIS A 120 -9.71 -6.64 11.11
N ASN A 121 -10.54 -6.37 10.11
CA ASN A 121 -10.36 -6.93 8.76
C ASN A 121 -9.72 -5.87 7.86
N LEU A 122 -8.44 -6.08 7.54
CA LEU A 122 -7.59 -5.15 6.80
C LEU A 122 -7.50 -5.56 5.33
N LYS A 123 -7.76 -4.63 4.42
CA LYS A 123 -7.41 -4.80 2.99
C LYS A 123 -6.00 -4.25 2.78
N ILE A 124 -5.10 -5.03 2.19
CA ILE A 124 -3.71 -4.63 1.95
C ILE A 124 -3.45 -4.65 0.46
N SER A 125 -2.90 -3.58 -0.07
CA SER A 125 -2.46 -3.47 -1.45
C SER A 125 -1.03 -2.94 -1.53
N PHE A 126 -0.22 -3.55 -2.39
CA PHE A 126 1.16 -3.12 -2.63
C PHE A 126 1.34 -2.80 -4.11
N LEU A 127 1.61 -1.54 -4.42
CA LEU A 127 1.86 -1.04 -5.76
C LEU A 127 3.37 -0.90 -5.97
N PRO A 128 3.97 -1.80 -6.73
CA PRO A 128 5.41 -1.77 -6.97
C PRO A 128 5.81 -0.63 -7.91
N SER A 129 7.11 -0.39 -8.03
CA SER A 129 7.66 0.54 -9.02
C SER A 129 7.34 0.09 -10.47
N GLU A 130 7.20 -1.21 -10.71
CA GLU A 130 6.82 -1.79 -11.99
C GLU A 130 5.31 -1.70 -12.32
N ARG A 131 4.54 -0.91 -11.57
CA ARG A 131 3.07 -0.84 -11.70
C ARG A 131 2.55 -0.48 -13.09
N ASN A 132 3.34 0.20 -13.90
CA ASN A 132 3.01 0.53 -15.28
C ASN A 132 2.85 -0.70 -16.18
N LEU A 133 3.34 -1.88 -15.78
CA LEU A 133 3.16 -3.13 -16.54
C LEU A 133 1.70 -3.43 -16.83
N LEU A 134 0.77 -3.11 -15.92
CA LEU A 134 -0.67 -3.30 -16.12
C LEU A 134 -1.21 -2.51 -17.29
N SER A 135 -0.69 -1.31 -17.50
CA SER A 135 -1.12 -0.39 -18.56
C SER A 135 -0.30 -0.53 -19.84
N SER A 136 0.97 -0.97 -19.74
CA SER A 136 1.91 -1.06 -20.86
C SER A 136 1.95 -2.43 -21.55
N ILE A 137 1.38 -3.47 -20.95
CA ILE A 137 1.32 -4.81 -21.55
C ILE A 137 -0.14 -5.21 -21.71
N GLN A 138 -0.54 -5.46 -22.97
CA GLN A 138 -1.90 -5.93 -23.25
C GLN A 138 -2.11 -7.35 -22.72
N ASN A 139 -3.23 -7.56 -22.00
CA ASN A 139 -3.63 -8.86 -21.44
C ASN A 139 -2.55 -9.51 -20.53
N ILE A 140 -1.88 -8.68 -19.71
CA ILE A 140 -0.82 -9.15 -18.82
C ILE A 140 -1.31 -10.25 -17.87
N GLU A 141 -2.57 -10.22 -17.45
CA GLU A 141 -3.20 -11.23 -16.62
C GLU A 141 -3.21 -12.63 -17.25
N ASN A 142 -3.19 -12.71 -18.58
CA ASN A 142 -3.11 -13.98 -19.32
C ASN A 142 -1.67 -14.40 -19.61
N LEU A 143 -0.74 -13.47 -19.62
CA LEU A 143 0.67 -13.69 -19.95
C LEU A 143 1.51 -13.99 -18.70
N TYR A 144 1.19 -13.36 -17.59
CA TYR A 144 1.93 -13.54 -16.34
C TYR A 144 1.61 -14.90 -15.72
N ARG A 145 2.58 -15.78 -15.73
CA ARG A 145 2.50 -17.12 -15.12
C ARG A 145 3.63 -17.26 -14.12
N SER A 146 3.36 -16.96 -12.86
CA SER A 146 4.26 -17.32 -11.76
C SER A 146 3.90 -18.70 -11.22
N LYS A 147 4.92 -19.54 -10.94
CA LYS A 147 4.72 -20.80 -10.20
C LYS A 147 4.32 -20.53 -8.75
N ASP A 148 4.64 -19.36 -8.28
CA ASP A 148 4.43 -18.89 -6.91
C ASP A 148 3.60 -17.61 -6.91
N VAL A 149 2.75 -17.44 -5.90
CA VAL A 149 2.05 -16.19 -5.66
C VAL A 149 3.05 -15.21 -5.07
N ASP A 150 3.54 -14.30 -5.89
CA ASP A 150 4.40 -13.18 -5.49
C ASP A 150 3.63 -11.85 -5.44
N MET A 151 4.35 -10.80 -5.10
CA MET A 151 3.79 -9.45 -4.99
C MET A 151 3.20 -8.95 -6.32
N LEU A 152 3.89 -9.20 -7.44
CA LEU A 152 3.45 -8.75 -8.75
C LEU A 152 2.20 -9.51 -9.22
N PHE A 153 2.16 -10.82 -8.99
CA PHE A 153 0.97 -11.64 -9.26
C PHE A 153 -0.24 -11.13 -8.45
N ASN A 154 -0.03 -10.83 -7.16
CA ASN A 154 -1.08 -10.28 -6.31
C ASN A 154 -1.59 -8.93 -6.83
N TYR A 155 -0.69 -8.07 -7.26
CA TYR A 155 -1.01 -6.76 -7.83
C TYR A 155 -1.86 -6.88 -9.11
N ILE A 156 -1.50 -7.80 -10.02
CA ILE A 156 -2.28 -8.08 -11.24
C ILE A 156 -3.70 -8.55 -10.91
N LEU A 157 -3.85 -9.43 -9.90
CA LEU A 157 -5.17 -9.90 -9.46
C LEU A 157 -6.02 -8.79 -8.86
N GLU A 158 -5.42 -7.93 -8.02
CA GLU A 158 -6.14 -6.79 -7.43
C GLU A 158 -6.58 -5.77 -8.48
N TRP A 159 -5.78 -5.57 -9.51
CA TRP A 159 -6.17 -4.77 -10.67
C TRP A 159 -7.43 -5.32 -11.33
N GLY A 160 -7.50 -6.63 -11.59
CA GLY A 160 -8.66 -7.28 -12.18
C GLY A 160 -9.94 -7.07 -11.37
N GLU A 161 -9.84 -7.09 -10.02
CA GLU A 161 -10.96 -6.81 -9.11
C GLU A 161 -11.36 -5.33 -9.16
N ALA A 162 -10.38 -4.43 -9.05
CA ALA A 162 -10.63 -3.00 -8.94
C ALA A 162 -11.23 -2.39 -10.20
N ARG A 163 -10.70 -2.75 -11.39
CA ARG A 163 -11.16 -2.18 -12.66
C ARG A 163 -12.62 -2.45 -12.96
N SER A 164 -13.15 -3.60 -12.52
CA SER A 164 -14.55 -3.98 -12.73
C SER A 164 -15.56 -3.05 -12.07
N GLN A 165 -15.15 -2.26 -11.08
CA GLN A 165 -15.99 -1.27 -10.40
C GLN A 165 -16.25 -0.02 -11.26
N PHE A 166 -15.38 0.24 -12.24
CA PHE A 166 -15.44 1.43 -13.09
C PHE A 166 -15.89 1.03 -14.50
N ASN A 167 -17.20 1.00 -14.72
CA ASN A 167 -17.78 0.63 -16.01
C ASN A 167 -18.24 1.86 -16.82
N VAL A 168 -18.82 1.64 -17.98
CA VAL A 168 -19.30 2.70 -18.89
C VAL A 168 -20.31 3.63 -18.21
N ALA A 169 -21.17 3.09 -17.31
CA ALA A 169 -22.18 3.89 -16.59
C ALA A 169 -21.56 4.68 -15.43
N HIS A 170 -20.46 4.20 -14.86
CA HIS A 170 -19.76 4.79 -13.73
C HIS A 170 -18.26 4.92 -14.03
N PRO A 171 -17.87 5.78 -14.97
CA PRO A 171 -16.47 6.01 -15.31
C PRO A 171 -15.74 6.78 -14.19
N LEU A 172 -14.45 6.56 -14.06
CA LEU A 172 -13.59 7.27 -13.12
C LEU A 172 -13.00 8.52 -13.80
N ASP A 173 -13.26 9.70 -13.25
CA ASP A 173 -12.57 10.92 -13.65
C ASP A 173 -11.13 10.90 -13.12
N LEU A 174 -10.14 11.09 -14.01
CA LEU A 174 -8.73 11.03 -13.62
C LEU A 174 -8.29 12.39 -13.06
N VAL A 175 -7.78 12.39 -11.81
CA VAL A 175 -7.37 13.63 -11.13
C VAL A 175 -6.06 14.22 -11.66
N PHE A 176 -5.19 13.37 -12.20
CA PHE A 176 -3.85 13.74 -12.65
C PHE A 176 -3.77 14.18 -14.13
N VAL A 177 -4.88 14.09 -14.85
CA VAL A 177 -5.01 14.57 -16.24
C VAL A 177 -6.38 15.22 -16.42
N GLU A 178 -6.39 16.47 -16.88
CA GLU A 178 -7.65 17.22 -17.06
C GLU A 178 -8.58 16.56 -18.08
N LYS A 179 -9.86 16.43 -17.69
CA LYS A 179 -10.96 15.95 -18.54
C LYS A 179 -10.77 14.56 -19.15
N MET A 180 -9.90 13.73 -18.61
CA MET A 180 -9.76 12.34 -19.03
C MET A 180 -10.52 11.42 -18.08
N LYS A 181 -11.22 10.43 -18.63
CA LYS A 181 -11.99 9.43 -17.88
C LYS A 181 -11.52 8.02 -18.18
N TYR A 182 -11.58 7.17 -17.19
CA TYR A 182 -11.27 5.75 -17.31
C TYR A 182 -12.53 4.92 -17.06
N HIS A 183 -12.71 3.84 -17.85
CA HIS A 183 -13.67 2.78 -17.56
C HIS A 183 -13.16 1.44 -18.10
N TYR A 184 -13.69 0.38 -17.51
CA TYR A 184 -13.50 -1.00 -17.98
C TYR A 184 -14.74 -1.46 -18.74
N ASP A 185 -14.51 -2.08 -19.88
CA ASP A 185 -15.53 -2.70 -20.74
C ASP A 185 -15.20 -4.18 -20.92
N GLU A 186 -16.17 -5.06 -20.67
CA GLU A 186 -15.94 -6.51 -20.74
C GLU A 186 -15.45 -6.98 -22.13
N LYS A 187 -15.87 -6.31 -23.19
CA LYS A 187 -15.51 -6.62 -24.58
C LYS A 187 -14.21 -5.95 -25.03
N TYR A 188 -14.01 -4.70 -24.64
CA TYR A 188 -12.90 -3.88 -25.14
C TYR A 188 -11.74 -3.75 -24.14
N GLY A 189 -11.94 -4.19 -22.90
CA GLY A 189 -10.96 -4.06 -21.81
C GLY A 189 -10.92 -2.65 -21.23
N ASP A 190 -9.75 -2.22 -20.81
CA ASP A 190 -9.50 -0.90 -20.24
C ASP A 190 -9.55 0.19 -21.30
N VAL A 191 -10.31 1.26 -21.07
CA VAL A 191 -10.56 2.35 -22.01
C VAL A 191 -10.36 3.71 -21.33
N LEU A 192 -9.61 4.59 -21.98
CA LEU A 192 -9.48 6.00 -21.64
C LEU A 192 -10.27 6.84 -22.65
N THR A 193 -11.18 7.67 -22.15
CA THR A 193 -11.87 8.69 -22.95
C THR A 193 -11.11 10.00 -22.78
N LEU A 194 -10.67 10.60 -23.89
CA LEU A 194 -9.86 11.80 -23.89
C LEU A 194 -10.69 13.08 -23.60
N ALA A 195 -10.00 14.20 -23.46
CA ALA A 195 -10.59 15.50 -23.09
C ALA A 195 -11.67 16.02 -24.08
N ASP A 196 -11.64 15.57 -25.33
CA ASP A 196 -12.66 15.87 -26.34
C ASP A 196 -14.01 15.14 -26.10
N GLY A 197 -14.04 14.18 -25.17
CA GLY A 197 -15.22 13.39 -24.82
C GLY A 197 -15.59 12.30 -25.84
N HIS A 198 -14.91 12.23 -26.98
CA HIS A 198 -15.22 11.33 -28.09
C HIS A 198 -14.10 10.33 -28.39
N SER A 199 -12.85 10.79 -28.37
CA SER A 199 -11.68 9.96 -28.64
C SER A 199 -11.44 8.97 -27.52
N LYS A 200 -11.29 7.68 -27.88
CA LYS A 200 -11.06 6.59 -26.94
C LYS A 200 -9.75 5.88 -27.29
N ILE A 201 -8.93 5.64 -26.30
CA ILE A 201 -7.69 4.88 -26.44
C ILE A 201 -7.58 3.81 -25.35
N LYS A 202 -6.79 2.77 -25.58
CA LYS A 202 -6.40 1.87 -24.49
C LYS A 202 -5.25 2.50 -23.69
N PRO A 203 -5.11 2.20 -22.37
CA PRO A 203 -3.98 2.65 -21.56
C PRO A 203 -2.62 2.34 -22.18
N TYR A 204 -2.51 1.23 -22.89
CA TYR A 204 -1.31 0.85 -23.65
C TYR A 204 -0.80 1.95 -24.59
N TYR A 205 -1.69 2.75 -25.17
CA TYR A 205 -1.32 3.83 -26.09
C TYR A 205 -1.20 5.20 -25.41
N ALA A 206 -1.42 5.25 -24.09
CA ALA A 206 -1.28 6.47 -23.33
C ALA A 206 0.19 6.79 -23.00
N SER A 207 0.47 8.01 -22.54
CA SER A 207 1.80 8.39 -22.07
C SER A 207 2.23 7.56 -20.86
N SER A 208 3.53 7.42 -20.64
CA SER A 208 4.08 6.71 -19.49
C SER A 208 3.58 7.25 -18.14
N GLY A 209 3.33 8.56 -18.05
CA GLY A 209 2.74 9.17 -16.86
C GLY A 209 1.33 8.66 -16.58
N VAL A 210 0.47 8.59 -17.60
CA VAL A 210 -0.88 8.02 -17.45
C VAL A 210 -0.79 6.53 -17.08
N GLN A 211 0.10 5.78 -17.72
CA GLN A 211 0.29 4.36 -17.44
C GLN A 211 0.73 4.10 -15.99
N SER A 212 1.55 4.99 -15.42
CA SER A 212 2.03 4.88 -14.03
C SER A 212 1.01 5.35 -12.99
N ALA A 213 0.23 6.39 -13.29
CA ALA A 213 -0.72 7.01 -12.36
C ALA A 213 -2.09 6.29 -12.30
N LEU A 214 -2.55 5.76 -13.45
CA LEU A 214 -3.85 5.10 -13.56
C LEU A 214 -4.04 3.98 -12.51
N PRO A 215 -3.10 3.03 -12.33
CA PRO A 215 -3.24 2.00 -11.32
C PRO A 215 -3.31 2.55 -9.89
N ILE A 216 -2.61 3.65 -9.58
CA ILE A 216 -2.66 4.28 -8.26
C ILE A 216 -4.08 4.76 -7.98
N GLN A 217 -4.67 5.54 -8.89
CA GLN A 217 -5.99 6.09 -8.66
C GLN A 217 -7.08 5.03 -8.65
N VAL A 218 -7.07 4.09 -9.58
CA VAL A 218 -8.05 2.99 -9.67
C VAL A 218 -8.05 2.17 -8.40
N LEU A 219 -6.88 1.70 -7.95
CA LEU A 219 -6.77 0.87 -6.75
C LEU A 219 -7.08 1.66 -5.47
N ALA A 220 -6.61 2.91 -5.33
CA ALA A 220 -6.91 3.72 -4.15
C ALA A 220 -8.42 4.00 -4.02
N THR A 221 -9.09 4.34 -5.12
CA THR A 221 -10.54 4.59 -5.13
C THR A 221 -11.31 3.31 -4.83
N TYR A 222 -10.90 2.18 -5.41
CA TYR A 222 -11.48 0.87 -5.12
C TYR A 222 -11.34 0.50 -3.64
N LEU A 223 -10.13 0.58 -3.07
CA LEU A 223 -9.88 0.26 -1.66
C LEU A 223 -10.74 1.10 -0.71
N ALA A 224 -10.83 2.41 -0.99
CA ALA A 224 -11.66 3.32 -0.19
C ALA A 224 -13.16 2.99 -0.31
N GLY A 225 -13.61 2.51 -1.47
CA GLY A 225 -14.97 2.03 -1.71
C GLY A 225 -15.30 0.79 -0.88
N GLU A 226 -14.37 -0.16 -0.78
CA GLU A 226 -14.57 -1.44 -0.08
C GLU A 226 -14.65 -1.32 1.45
N VAL A 227 -14.07 -0.27 2.06
CA VAL A 227 -14.10 -0.08 3.51
C VAL A 227 -15.51 0.28 3.98
N GLY A 228 -16.02 -0.48 4.94
CA GLY A 228 -17.35 -0.28 5.54
C GLY A 228 -18.51 -0.81 4.71
N THR A 229 -18.23 -1.39 3.54
CA THR A 229 -19.26 -2.09 2.75
C THR A 229 -19.35 -3.56 3.16
N SER A 230 -20.48 -4.20 2.95
CA SER A 230 -20.62 -5.66 3.06
C SER A 230 -19.90 -6.29 1.87
N ALA A 231 -18.58 -6.40 1.97
CA ALA A 231 -17.77 -6.92 0.88
C ALA A 231 -18.14 -8.38 0.60
N LYS A 232 -18.49 -8.69 -0.63
CA LYS A 232 -18.38 -10.06 -1.13
C LYS A 232 -16.90 -10.37 -1.15
N ILE A 233 -16.44 -11.29 -0.30
CA ILE A 233 -15.04 -11.78 -0.33
C ILE A 233 -14.80 -12.26 -1.76
N SER A 234 -13.80 -11.71 -2.42
CA SER A 234 -13.52 -12.14 -3.79
C SER A 234 -13.15 -13.63 -3.79
N PRO A 235 -13.52 -14.39 -4.83
CA PRO A 235 -13.14 -15.80 -4.94
C PRO A 235 -11.63 -16.02 -4.83
N VAL A 236 -10.83 -15.05 -5.28
CA VAL A 236 -9.37 -15.09 -5.21
C VAL A 236 -8.86 -14.93 -3.78
N GLU A 237 -9.39 -13.96 -3.02
CA GLU A 237 -9.04 -13.78 -1.62
C GLU A 237 -9.46 -14.99 -0.77
N TYR A 238 -10.62 -15.56 -1.09
CA TYR A 238 -11.10 -16.79 -0.47
C TYR A 238 -10.17 -17.98 -0.73
N LEU A 239 -9.75 -18.18 -1.98
CA LEU A 239 -8.79 -19.24 -2.35
C LEU A 239 -7.42 -19.04 -1.67
N LYS A 240 -6.94 -17.79 -1.58
CA LYS A 240 -5.71 -17.47 -0.85
C LYS A 240 -5.81 -17.85 0.63
N GLN A 241 -6.94 -17.54 1.27
CA GLN A 241 -7.19 -17.85 2.67
C GLN A 241 -7.32 -19.37 2.89
N LEU A 242 -7.99 -20.08 2.01
CA LEU A 242 -8.08 -21.53 2.05
C LEU A 242 -6.73 -22.21 1.87
N ASN A 243 -5.93 -21.81 0.89
CA ASN A 243 -4.60 -22.37 0.67
C ASN A 243 -3.65 -22.15 1.85
N LEU A 244 -3.83 -21.05 2.60
CA LEU A 244 -3.04 -20.78 3.80
C LEU A 244 -3.46 -21.65 5.00
N LEU A 245 -4.73 -22.00 5.08
CA LEU A 245 -5.28 -22.79 6.18
C LEU A 245 -5.11 -24.30 5.96
N THR A 246 -4.86 -24.72 4.73
CA THR A 246 -4.81 -26.13 4.35
C THR A 246 -3.41 -26.54 3.93
N ASP A 247 -2.55 -26.85 4.89
CA ASP A 247 -1.41 -27.79 4.67
C ASP A 247 -1.92 -29.24 4.43
N SER A 248 -3.21 -29.48 4.50
CA SER A 248 -3.85 -30.77 4.29
C SER A 248 -4.67 -30.75 3.00
N LYS A 249 -4.38 -31.69 2.13
CA LYS A 249 -5.04 -32.03 0.86
C LYS A 249 -6.57 -31.86 0.94
N ILE A 250 -7.09 -30.64 0.74
CA ILE A 250 -8.53 -30.47 0.53
C ILE A 250 -8.83 -31.02 -0.86
N ASP A 251 -9.81 -31.88 -0.94
CA ASP A 251 -10.33 -32.39 -2.20
C ASP A 251 -10.86 -31.18 -3.02
N VAL A 252 -10.26 -30.96 -4.20
CA VAL A 252 -10.64 -29.90 -5.14
C VAL A 252 -12.15 -29.93 -5.46
N LYS A 253 -12.80 -31.11 -5.37
CA LYS A 253 -14.24 -31.25 -5.56
C LYS A 253 -15.05 -30.61 -4.44
N VAL A 254 -14.58 -30.71 -3.19
CA VAL A 254 -15.24 -30.05 -2.03
C VAL A 254 -15.09 -28.54 -2.17
N LEU A 255 -13.90 -28.07 -2.58
CA LEU A 255 -13.63 -26.66 -2.80
C LEU A 255 -14.51 -26.07 -3.91
N SER A 256 -14.63 -26.76 -5.03
CA SER A 256 -15.48 -26.32 -6.15
C SER A 256 -16.97 -26.31 -5.81
N ALA A 257 -17.45 -27.25 -4.99
CA ALA A 257 -18.84 -27.28 -4.52
C ALA A 257 -19.15 -26.10 -3.60
N VAL A 258 -18.22 -25.77 -2.67
CA VAL A 258 -18.34 -24.61 -1.77
C VAL A 258 -18.36 -23.30 -2.55
N LEU A 259 -17.45 -23.14 -3.50
CA LEU A 259 -17.39 -21.95 -4.37
C LEU A 259 -18.65 -21.80 -5.23
N SER A 260 -19.16 -22.92 -5.77
CA SER A 260 -20.39 -22.90 -6.58
C SER A 260 -21.61 -22.50 -5.77
N GLU A 261 -21.69 -22.92 -4.50
CA GLU A 261 -22.78 -22.57 -3.59
C GLU A 261 -22.68 -21.11 -3.13
N MET A 262 -21.47 -20.61 -2.85
CA MET A 262 -21.23 -19.22 -2.50
C MET A 262 -21.59 -18.25 -3.65
N LEU A 263 -21.29 -18.64 -4.88
CA LEU A 263 -21.63 -17.86 -6.08
C LEU A 263 -23.13 -17.87 -6.40
N ARG A 264 -23.88 -18.90 -5.92
CA ARG A 264 -25.32 -19.01 -6.11
C ARG A 264 -26.15 -18.34 -5.02
N SER A 265 -25.60 -18.14 -3.81
CA SER A 265 -26.34 -17.51 -2.72
C SER A 265 -26.32 -15.99 -2.86
N GLU A 266 -27.46 -15.40 -3.21
CA GLU A 266 -27.66 -13.94 -3.20
C GLU A 266 -27.70 -13.35 -1.77
N ASP A 267 -27.83 -14.18 -0.74
CA ASP A 267 -27.98 -13.79 0.66
C ASP A 267 -26.81 -14.33 1.50
N THR A 268 -25.80 -13.49 1.72
CA THR A 268 -24.59 -13.80 2.51
C THR A 268 -24.83 -13.83 4.02
N SER A 269 -26.04 -13.52 4.50
CA SER A 269 -26.37 -13.50 5.93
C SER A 269 -26.77 -14.85 6.50
N LYS A 270 -27.01 -15.87 5.66
CA LYS A 270 -27.40 -17.20 6.10
C LYS A 270 -26.22 -18.17 6.14
N PRO A 271 -26.09 -18.98 7.19
CA PRO A 271 -25.04 -20.00 7.25
C PRO A 271 -25.22 -21.02 6.11
N ILE A 272 -24.14 -21.24 5.37
CA ILE A 272 -24.10 -22.18 4.26
C ILE A 272 -24.16 -23.61 4.86
N LYS A 273 -25.29 -24.31 4.69
CA LYS A 273 -25.41 -25.71 5.07
C LYS A 273 -24.90 -26.59 3.93
N ILE A 274 -23.64 -26.97 3.99
CA ILE A 274 -23.10 -27.97 3.07
C ILE A 274 -23.03 -29.31 3.80
N ASN A 275 -23.85 -30.24 3.39
CA ASN A 275 -23.83 -31.62 3.94
C ASN A 275 -22.50 -32.28 3.59
N LYS A 276 -21.59 -32.43 4.59
CA LYS A 276 -20.28 -33.12 4.55
C LYS A 276 -19.02 -32.24 4.52
N ILE A 277 -19.02 -31.06 5.12
CA ILE A 277 -17.77 -30.35 5.39
C ILE A 277 -17.21 -30.79 6.74
N PRO A 278 -15.88 -31.07 6.87
CA PRO A 278 -15.27 -31.26 8.17
C PRO A 278 -15.53 -30.05 9.08
N ALA A 279 -15.82 -30.26 10.36
CA ALA A 279 -16.13 -29.18 11.32
C ALA A 279 -15.03 -28.11 11.41
N SER A 280 -13.78 -28.49 11.15
CA SER A 280 -12.63 -27.57 11.06
C SER A 280 -12.78 -26.59 9.88
N LEU A 281 -13.29 -27.04 8.75
CA LEU A 281 -13.50 -26.21 7.56
C LEU A 281 -14.76 -25.34 7.70
N GLU A 282 -15.80 -25.85 8.34
CA GLU A 282 -17.02 -25.09 8.65
C GLU A 282 -16.72 -23.89 9.58
N ASN A 283 -15.89 -24.07 10.59
CA ASN A 283 -15.45 -22.99 11.47
C ASN A 283 -14.64 -21.93 10.72
N VAL A 284 -13.79 -22.34 9.78
CA VAL A 284 -13.02 -21.44 8.92
C VAL A 284 -13.93 -20.66 7.97
N LEU A 285 -14.85 -21.35 7.31
CA LEU A 285 -15.85 -20.73 6.42
C LEU A 285 -16.70 -19.70 7.18
N ASN A 286 -17.23 -20.08 8.34
CA ASN A 286 -18.00 -19.16 9.17
C ASN A 286 -17.16 -17.99 9.69
N SER A 287 -15.87 -18.16 9.98
CA SER A 287 -14.98 -17.07 10.38
C SER A 287 -14.70 -16.12 9.23
N ILE A 288 -14.64 -16.61 8.00
CA ILE A 288 -14.46 -15.82 6.78
C ILE A 288 -15.75 -15.05 6.45
N LEU A 289 -16.91 -15.72 6.49
CA LEU A 289 -18.21 -15.12 6.21
C LEU A 289 -18.64 -14.10 7.26
N ASN A 290 -18.34 -14.34 8.53
CA ASN A 290 -18.64 -13.40 9.63
C ASN A 290 -17.74 -12.16 9.66
N ARG A 291 -16.71 -12.10 8.83
CA ARG A 291 -15.83 -10.94 8.64
C ARG A 291 -16.17 -10.19 7.35
N SER A 292 -17.43 -10.01 7.09
CA SER A 292 -18.00 -9.58 5.81
C SER A 292 -17.68 -8.15 5.36
N SER A 293 -16.93 -7.35 6.12
CA SER A 293 -16.55 -5.99 5.68
C SER A 293 -15.11 -5.66 6.04
N TYR A 294 -14.41 -5.03 5.11
CA TYR A 294 -13.13 -4.41 5.43
C TYR A 294 -13.33 -3.22 6.35
N ARG A 295 -12.52 -3.15 7.40
CA ARG A 295 -12.56 -2.07 8.39
C ARG A 295 -11.57 -0.94 8.13
N SER A 296 -10.52 -1.25 7.40
CA SER A 296 -9.50 -0.30 6.94
C SER A 296 -8.73 -0.87 5.75
N PHE A 297 -7.94 -0.02 5.10
CA PHE A 297 -6.97 -0.47 4.11
C PHE A 297 -5.57 0.05 4.45
N HIS A 298 -4.56 -0.71 4.05
CA HIS A 298 -3.16 -0.27 3.99
C HIS A 298 -2.71 -0.33 2.54
N MET A 299 -2.33 0.81 1.98
CA MET A 299 -1.87 0.93 0.61
C MET A 299 -0.40 1.35 0.60
N PHE A 300 0.44 0.52 0.01
CA PHE A 300 1.87 0.74 -0.13
C PHE A 300 2.18 1.13 -1.58
N ILE A 301 2.80 2.29 -1.81
CA ILE A 301 3.09 2.80 -3.14
C ILE A 301 4.58 3.10 -3.24
N GLU A 302 5.29 2.35 -4.09
CA GLU A 302 6.68 2.63 -4.41
C GLU A 302 6.77 3.72 -5.47
N GLU A 303 7.68 4.68 -5.27
CA GLU A 303 8.02 5.75 -6.24
C GLU A 303 6.78 6.44 -6.84
N LEU A 304 5.96 7.09 -5.97
CA LEU A 304 4.70 7.73 -6.38
C LEU A 304 4.87 8.62 -7.62
N GLU A 305 5.99 9.33 -7.71
CA GLU A 305 6.33 10.29 -8.75
C GLU A 305 6.68 9.71 -10.11
N GLN A 306 6.82 8.39 -10.22
CA GLN A 306 7.36 7.74 -11.41
C GLN A 306 6.64 8.18 -12.69
N ASN A 307 7.42 8.74 -13.65
CA ASN A 307 6.96 9.26 -14.94
C ASN A 307 5.93 10.41 -14.86
N LEU A 308 5.77 11.06 -13.71
CA LEU A 308 4.74 12.08 -13.50
C LEU A 308 5.32 13.50 -13.50
N PHE A 309 4.59 14.40 -14.19
CA PHE A 309 4.82 15.84 -14.07
C PHE A 309 4.45 16.34 -12.67
N PRO A 310 5.11 17.39 -12.11
CA PRO A 310 4.87 17.88 -10.75
C PRO A 310 3.41 18.11 -10.39
N LYS A 311 2.60 18.71 -11.29
CA LYS A 311 1.16 18.92 -11.04
C LYS A 311 0.42 17.59 -10.82
N ALA A 312 0.73 16.57 -11.59
CA ALA A 312 0.10 15.25 -11.44
C ALA A 312 0.47 14.58 -10.12
N GLN A 313 1.73 14.74 -9.66
CA GLN A 313 2.16 14.27 -8.34
C GLN A 313 1.37 14.95 -7.23
N PHE A 314 1.18 16.27 -7.31
CA PHE A 314 0.39 17.03 -6.35
C PHE A 314 -1.05 16.54 -6.28
N GLU A 315 -1.72 16.40 -7.44
CA GLU A 315 -3.11 15.94 -7.49
C GLU A 315 -3.30 14.51 -6.97
N LEU A 316 -2.33 13.61 -7.21
CA LEU A 316 -2.38 12.26 -6.64
C LEU A 316 -2.21 12.26 -5.12
N VAL A 317 -1.25 13.03 -4.58
CA VAL A 317 -1.09 13.17 -3.12
C VAL A 317 -2.36 13.73 -2.50
N LYS A 318 -2.90 14.80 -3.07
CA LYS A 318 -4.16 15.42 -2.64
C LYS A 318 -5.30 14.41 -2.64
N MET A 319 -5.46 13.64 -3.72
CA MET A 319 -6.47 12.59 -3.83
C MET A 319 -6.31 11.53 -2.74
N LEU A 320 -5.10 11.02 -2.50
CA LEU A 320 -4.83 10.02 -1.47
C LEU A 320 -5.19 10.52 -0.07
N VAL A 321 -4.79 11.75 0.27
CA VAL A 321 -5.15 12.38 1.55
C VAL A 321 -6.66 12.57 1.68
N GLY A 322 -7.33 13.01 0.61
CA GLY A 322 -8.78 13.15 0.58
C GLY A 322 -9.53 11.82 0.75
N LEU A 323 -9.00 10.72 0.21
CA LEU A 323 -9.56 9.39 0.44
C LEU A 323 -9.42 8.98 1.92
N LEU A 324 -8.27 9.24 2.55
CA LEU A 324 -8.07 8.99 3.98
C LEU A 324 -9.01 9.83 4.84
N LYS A 325 -9.22 11.11 4.48
CA LYS A 325 -10.18 11.98 5.17
C LYS A 325 -11.62 11.42 5.12
N LYS A 326 -12.03 10.91 3.97
CA LYS A 326 -13.32 10.22 3.83
C LYS A 326 -13.42 8.96 4.70
N MET A 327 -12.29 8.25 4.90
CA MET A 327 -12.29 7.06 5.78
C MET A 327 -12.49 7.41 7.25
N GLU A 328 -12.04 8.58 7.73
CA GLU A 328 -12.30 9.03 9.11
C GLU A 328 -13.80 9.16 9.42
N GLN A 329 -14.62 9.45 8.41
CA GLN A 329 -16.07 9.56 8.55
C GLN A 329 -16.78 8.20 8.64
N LYS A 330 -16.09 7.09 8.33
CA LYS A 330 -16.65 5.74 8.41
C LYS A 330 -16.48 5.17 9.82
N PRO A 331 -17.55 4.69 10.48
CA PRO A 331 -17.49 4.22 11.88
C PRO A 331 -16.87 2.82 11.98
N THR A 332 -15.68 2.61 11.42
CA THR A 332 -15.02 1.31 11.42
C THR A 332 -14.20 1.04 12.69
N GLY A 333 -13.76 2.09 13.38
CA GLY A 333 -12.90 2.02 14.57
C GLY A 333 -11.43 1.72 14.26
N TYR A 334 -11.03 1.66 12.98
CA TYR A 334 -9.66 1.39 12.55
C TYR A 334 -9.21 2.39 11.49
N THR A 335 -7.93 2.68 11.49
CA THR A 335 -7.33 3.70 10.62
C THR A 335 -6.86 3.08 9.31
N SER A 336 -7.26 3.67 8.18
CA SER A 336 -6.68 3.39 6.86
C SER A 336 -5.37 4.16 6.70
N THR A 337 -4.39 3.58 5.99
CA THR A 337 -3.06 4.17 5.84
C THR A 337 -2.57 4.13 4.41
N VAL A 338 -1.76 5.12 4.04
CA VAL A 338 -1.02 5.18 2.79
C VAL A 338 0.47 5.34 3.10
N PHE A 339 1.26 4.43 2.58
CA PHE A 339 2.72 4.42 2.69
C PHE A 339 3.31 4.79 1.34
N LEU A 340 4.16 5.81 1.32
CA LEU A 340 4.76 6.37 0.11
C LEU A 340 6.27 6.29 0.17
N THR A 341 6.90 5.80 -0.89
CA THR A 341 8.32 6.10 -1.13
C THR A 341 8.44 7.09 -2.27
N THR A 342 9.42 7.97 -2.17
CA THR A 342 9.66 8.98 -3.20
C THR A 342 11.13 9.41 -3.24
N HIS A 343 11.52 9.96 -4.38
CA HIS A 343 12.74 10.74 -4.61
C HIS A 343 12.39 12.19 -5.00
N SER A 344 11.09 12.53 -5.06
CA SER A 344 10.61 13.78 -5.60
C SER A 344 10.39 14.85 -4.53
N PRO A 345 10.96 16.05 -4.69
CA PRO A 345 10.64 17.19 -3.83
C PRO A 345 9.17 17.61 -3.95
N TYR A 346 8.53 17.35 -5.08
CA TYR A 346 7.15 17.77 -5.32
C TYR A 346 6.13 16.95 -4.52
N VAL A 347 6.39 15.66 -4.30
CA VAL A 347 5.58 14.82 -3.40
C VAL A 347 5.67 15.34 -1.97
N LEU A 348 6.88 15.70 -1.52
CA LEU A 348 7.11 16.29 -0.21
C LEU A 348 6.40 17.63 -0.07
N THR A 349 6.53 18.52 -1.06
CA THR A 349 5.86 19.83 -1.06
C THR A 349 4.34 19.67 -1.05
N ALA A 350 3.80 18.69 -1.78
CA ALA A 350 2.37 18.41 -1.78
C ALA A 350 1.88 17.98 -0.40
N LEU A 351 2.61 17.10 0.29
CA LEU A 351 2.29 16.72 1.67
C LEU A 351 2.39 17.90 2.64
N ASN A 352 3.40 18.77 2.47
CA ASN A 352 3.53 19.98 3.27
C ASN A 352 2.32 20.90 3.13
N VAL A 353 1.76 21.05 1.93
CA VAL A 353 0.53 21.83 1.72
C VAL A 353 -0.63 21.22 2.51
N MET A 354 -0.78 19.89 2.52
CA MET A 354 -1.85 19.22 3.26
C MET A 354 -1.64 19.36 4.78
N MET A 355 -0.41 19.24 5.28
CA MET A 355 -0.07 19.43 6.70
C MET A 355 -0.32 20.88 7.15
N LEU A 356 0.08 21.87 6.34
CA LEU A 356 -0.18 23.28 6.61
C LEU A 356 -1.68 23.60 6.57
N ALA A 357 -2.43 22.99 5.65
CA ALA A 357 -3.89 23.13 5.62
C ALA A 357 -4.52 22.62 6.91
N SER A 358 -4.01 21.53 7.48
CA SER A 358 -4.47 20.98 8.76
C SER A 358 -4.24 21.96 9.93
N ILE A 359 -3.04 22.54 10.00
CA ILE A 359 -2.70 23.55 11.02
C ILE A 359 -3.53 24.84 10.86
N ALA A 360 -3.72 25.27 9.62
CA ALA A 360 -4.52 26.44 9.29
C ALA A 360 -6.02 26.23 9.62
N TYR A 361 -6.51 25.02 9.43
CA TYR A 361 -7.90 24.66 9.70
C TYR A 361 -8.27 24.81 11.19
N GLU A 362 -7.35 24.48 12.10
CA GLU A 362 -7.55 24.69 13.54
C GLU A 362 -7.77 26.18 13.90
N LYS A 363 -7.16 27.11 13.13
CA LYS A 363 -7.22 28.55 13.38
C LYS A 363 -8.33 29.25 12.58
N SER A 364 -8.59 28.79 11.36
CA SER A 364 -9.48 29.48 10.41
C SER A 364 -10.15 28.49 9.45
N PRO A 365 -11.11 27.66 9.90
CA PRO A 365 -11.75 26.64 9.07
C PRO A 365 -12.39 27.22 7.80
N ASP A 366 -13.07 28.37 7.89
CA ASP A 366 -13.76 28.99 6.74
C ASP A 366 -12.77 29.38 5.65
N LYS A 367 -11.61 29.95 6.00
CA LYS A 367 -10.58 30.31 5.02
C LYS A 367 -9.99 29.09 4.33
N VAL A 368 -9.81 27.97 5.03
CA VAL A 368 -9.33 26.70 4.44
C VAL A 368 -10.38 26.13 3.51
N ARG A 369 -11.67 26.29 3.82
CA ARG A 369 -12.79 25.93 2.93
C ARG A 369 -12.81 26.78 1.68
N ASP A 370 -12.63 28.10 1.81
CA ASP A 370 -12.63 29.04 0.68
C ASP A 370 -11.53 28.73 -0.36
N ILE A 371 -10.37 28.24 0.09
CA ILE A 371 -9.29 27.78 -0.80
C ILE A 371 -9.44 26.32 -1.27
N GLY A 372 -10.52 25.63 -0.88
CA GLY A 372 -10.87 24.29 -1.36
C GLY A 372 -10.00 23.18 -0.78
N LEU A 373 -9.45 23.32 0.42
CA LEU A 373 -8.60 22.32 1.08
C LEU A 373 -9.26 21.63 2.28
N GLU A 374 -10.50 21.93 2.64
CA GLU A 374 -11.20 21.34 3.79
C GLU A 374 -11.27 19.81 3.73
N ASP A 375 -11.53 19.26 2.54
CA ASP A 375 -11.65 17.80 2.33
C ASP A 375 -10.32 17.04 2.42
N TYR A 376 -9.20 17.74 2.64
CA TYR A 376 -7.86 17.18 2.68
C TYR A 376 -7.18 17.40 4.05
N VAL A 377 -7.92 17.83 5.04
CA VAL A 377 -7.43 18.11 6.40
C VAL A 377 -7.45 16.82 7.22
N LEU A 378 -6.28 16.33 7.62
CA LEU A 378 -6.09 15.23 8.58
C LEU A 378 -5.43 15.80 9.86
N PRO A 379 -5.57 15.15 11.04
CA PRO A 379 -4.85 15.54 12.24
C PRO A 379 -3.34 15.60 12.02
N LYS A 380 -2.62 16.49 12.71
CA LYS A 380 -1.17 16.63 12.59
C LYS A 380 -0.44 15.29 12.81
N GLU A 381 -0.91 14.51 13.77
CA GLU A 381 -0.36 13.19 14.13
C GLU A 381 -0.62 12.11 13.08
N ALA A 382 -1.45 12.41 12.08
CA ALA A 382 -1.71 11.50 10.96
C ALA A 382 -0.50 11.34 10.03
N TYR A 383 0.46 12.26 10.08
CA TYR A 383 1.60 12.30 9.18
C TYR A 383 2.89 11.86 9.87
N SER A 384 3.72 11.11 9.14
CA SER A 384 5.12 10.88 9.48
C SER A 384 5.98 10.88 8.22
N ALA A 385 7.20 11.38 8.34
CA ALA A 385 8.14 11.42 7.24
C ALA A 385 9.55 11.09 7.74
N TYR A 386 10.22 10.20 7.03
CA TYR A 386 11.57 9.76 7.37
C TYR A 386 12.49 9.85 6.17
N CYS A 387 13.69 10.39 6.38
CA CYS A 387 14.79 10.29 5.46
C CYS A 387 15.66 9.08 5.83
N ILE A 388 16.05 8.27 4.84
CA ILE A 388 16.94 7.14 5.07
C ILE A 388 18.35 7.50 4.58
N LYS A 389 19.26 7.72 5.53
CA LYS A 389 20.68 7.98 5.29
C LYS A 389 21.54 6.87 5.87
N ASN A 390 22.44 6.31 5.08
CA ASN A 390 23.34 5.23 5.53
C ASN A 390 22.62 4.06 6.23
N GLY A 391 21.41 3.73 5.78
CA GLY A 391 20.58 2.66 6.34
C GLY A 391 19.92 3.00 7.69
N ARG A 392 19.93 4.25 8.12
CA ARG A 392 19.28 4.74 9.35
C ARG A 392 18.15 5.68 9.02
N PHE A 393 17.11 5.64 9.85
CA PHE A 393 15.95 6.52 9.75
C PHE A 393 16.19 7.80 10.53
N GLU A 394 15.96 8.92 9.87
CA GLU A 394 15.92 10.25 10.47
C GLU A 394 14.50 10.80 10.32
N ASN A 395 13.87 11.19 11.43
CA ASN A 395 12.58 11.89 11.39
C ASN A 395 12.82 13.28 10.80
N ILE A 396 12.11 13.60 9.71
CA ILE A 396 12.24 14.89 9.00
C ILE A 396 11.01 15.77 9.18
N VAL A 397 10.05 15.37 10.01
CA VAL A 397 8.95 16.26 10.42
C VAL A 397 9.46 17.23 11.48
N ASP A 398 9.28 18.52 11.23
CA ASP A 398 9.56 19.55 12.21
C ASP A 398 8.50 19.53 13.31
N GLU A 399 8.92 19.31 14.55
CA GLU A 399 8.01 19.17 15.69
C GLU A 399 7.35 20.52 16.08
N GLU A 400 8.05 21.63 15.85
CA GLU A 400 7.56 22.98 16.19
C GLU A 400 6.58 23.49 15.14
N TYR A 401 6.95 23.43 13.89
CA TYR A 401 6.18 24.02 12.79
C TYR A 401 5.23 23.01 12.11
N GLY A 402 5.43 21.70 12.29
CA GLY A 402 4.57 20.66 11.79
C GLY A 402 4.59 20.48 10.27
N PHE A 403 5.73 20.69 9.64
CA PHE A 403 5.96 20.42 8.21
C PHE A 403 7.19 19.53 7.99
N ILE A 404 7.33 18.98 6.81
CA ILE A 404 8.46 18.13 6.45
C ILE A 404 9.62 19.02 6.01
N LYS A 405 10.79 18.85 6.64
CA LYS A 405 12.03 19.59 6.29
C LYS A 405 12.52 19.16 4.91
N GLY A 406 12.99 20.14 4.11
CA GLY A 406 13.51 19.90 2.75
C GLY A 406 15.02 19.95 2.64
N ASP A 407 15.73 20.29 3.72
CA ASP A 407 17.17 20.60 3.73
C ASP A 407 18.05 19.50 3.10
N PHE A 408 17.63 18.24 3.18
CA PHE A 408 18.38 17.13 2.60
C PHE A 408 18.22 17.01 1.06
N LEU A 409 17.25 17.71 0.47
CA LEU A 409 17.09 17.81 -0.99
C LEU A 409 18.03 18.91 -1.55
N ASP A 410 18.48 19.83 -0.71
CA ASP A 410 19.28 20.98 -1.11
C ASP A 410 20.75 20.62 -1.38
N SER A 411 21.22 19.45 -0.99
CA SER A 411 22.59 19.02 -1.22
C SER A 411 23.02 19.05 -2.70
N VAL A 412 22.06 18.81 -3.62
CA VAL A 412 22.29 18.92 -5.06
C VAL A 412 22.32 20.38 -5.49
N SER A 413 21.46 21.22 -4.91
CA SER A 413 21.45 22.66 -5.16
C SER A 413 22.78 23.30 -4.72
N GLU A 414 23.28 22.96 -3.53
CA GLU A 414 24.59 23.40 -3.07
C GLU A 414 25.75 22.99 -4.02
N LEU A 415 25.69 21.72 -4.50
CA LEU A 415 26.70 21.24 -5.46
C LEU A 415 26.63 22.02 -6.78
N VAL A 416 25.42 22.24 -7.30
CA VAL A 416 25.17 23.00 -8.53
C VAL A 416 25.63 24.47 -8.34
N ASP A 417 25.32 25.08 -7.22
CA ASP A 417 25.71 26.44 -6.89
C ASP A 417 27.23 26.57 -6.80
N ASN A 418 27.91 25.61 -6.17
CA ASN A 418 29.38 25.58 -6.11
C ASN A 418 30.01 25.48 -7.52
N TYR A 419 29.52 24.54 -8.34
CA TYR A 419 30.01 24.46 -9.73
C TYR A 419 29.68 25.71 -10.55
N THR A 420 28.49 26.27 -10.36
CA THR A 420 28.09 27.51 -11.05
C THR A 420 28.97 28.66 -10.64
N PHE A 421 29.30 28.77 -9.35
CA PHE A 421 30.24 29.79 -8.85
C PHE A 421 31.65 29.61 -9.44
N GLU A 422 32.19 28.39 -9.39
CA GLU A 422 33.52 28.10 -9.97
C GLU A 422 33.55 28.38 -11.47
N LEU A 423 32.53 27.93 -12.22
CA LEU A 423 32.45 28.19 -13.67
C LEU A 423 32.31 29.68 -13.98
N ASN A 424 31.49 30.42 -13.24
CA ASN A 424 31.38 31.85 -13.40
C ASN A 424 32.70 32.57 -13.10
N SER A 425 33.46 32.12 -12.09
CA SER A 425 34.78 32.65 -11.79
C SER A 425 35.78 32.41 -12.94
N LEU A 426 35.71 31.26 -13.61
CA LEU A 426 36.51 30.96 -14.79
C LEU A 426 36.11 31.77 -16.03
N ILE A 427 34.82 32.04 -16.20
CA ILE A 427 34.27 32.77 -17.36
C ILE A 427 34.52 34.26 -17.21
N TYR A 428 34.30 34.80 -16.02
CA TYR A 428 34.31 36.25 -15.79
C TYR A 428 35.48 36.73 -14.93
N GLY A 429 36.19 35.83 -14.23
CA GLY A 429 37.31 36.18 -13.33
C GLY A 429 38.60 36.61 -14.03
N ASN A 430 38.72 36.49 -15.34
CA ASN A 430 39.88 36.95 -16.14
C ASN A 430 39.65 38.31 -16.79
N ALA A 431 38.67 39.12 -16.36
CA ALA A 431 38.41 40.43 -16.92
C ALA A 431 39.16 41.59 -16.21
N GLU A 432 40.02 41.27 -15.22
CA GLU A 432 40.92 42.25 -14.58
C GLU A 432 42.35 41.71 -14.63
N GLY A 433 42.99 41.90 -15.79
CA GLY A 433 44.41 41.67 -16.02
C GLY A 433 44.95 42.65 -17.05
#